data_c03b7e91e2d574c0a32ad27bf3ece0bb
#
_entry.id   c03b7e91e2d574c0a32ad27bf3ece0bb
#
_cell.length_a   1.000
_cell.length_b   1.000
_cell.length_c   1.000
_cell.angle_alpha   90.00
_cell.angle_beta   90.00
_cell.angle_gamma   90.00
#
_symmetry.space_group_name_H-M   'P 1'
#
loop_
_entity.id
_entity.type
_entity.pdbx_description
1 polymer ?
#
loop_
_entity_poly.entity_id
_entity_poly.type
_entity_poly.pdbx_seq_one_letter_code
_entity_poly.pdbx_strand_id
1 'polypeptide(L)'
;MDKTKLELASASRRNFLKLAGTGSFTAAMVVGAGGMLWSDAAVAQTANEERDRAAAAEHTMTLATAYVLGASRSYPIMQLDLKENIQNATNGKVYVKLAPGGQLGAGGALAQAVQGGTIQCAQHSLSNFAPFASTVDLINMPYFCGSNQRFTNLVNSDAWKQEVDPKIEASGFKALFYINIDPRVVAVRKGGKGAVITPSDLSGVKFRVPGSAMLQQYYRMVGANPTPVAWGETPSAIKQGVADALDPSVGALFVFGFKDILSHVTFTQAVPDSQVYSMNLEWFNGLPADVQEGIEFAGEMTSHQNLAKVPSARAYAMSELRKAGVEFHSLTDDQLAVWKDAGGYQRSEWDSFKVELAGSMDTFAKLEEAAGTQGRYYVHDA
;
A
#
# COMPACT_ATOMS: atom_id res chain seq x y z
N MET A 1 27.20 -4.04 -33.22
CA MET A 1 26.71 -3.12 -32.15
C MET A 1 27.85 -2.15 -31.87
N ASP A 2 27.63 -0.87 -32.07
CA ASP A 2 28.67 0.17 -32.00
C ASP A 2 29.12 0.36 -30.55
N LYS A 3 30.43 0.22 -30.30
CA LYS A 3 31.03 0.37 -28.95
C LYS A 3 30.69 1.73 -28.32
N THR A 4 30.61 2.78 -29.14
CA THR A 4 30.27 4.14 -28.70
C THR A 4 28.88 4.24 -28.08
N LYS A 5 27.89 3.48 -28.58
CA LYS A 5 26.54 3.42 -28.01
C LYS A 5 26.49 2.71 -26.67
N LEU A 6 27.38 1.72 -26.46
CA LEU A 6 27.45 1.00 -25.17
C LEU A 6 28.13 1.83 -24.08
N GLU A 7 29.15 2.63 -24.43
CA GLU A 7 29.85 3.53 -23.51
C GLU A 7 28.96 4.69 -23.07
N LEU A 8 28.19 5.27 -24.01
CA LEU A 8 27.19 6.29 -23.71
C LEU A 8 26.10 5.77 -22.76
N ALA A 9 25.62 4.53 -22.97
CA ALA A 9 24.63 3.92 -22.09
C ALA A 9 25.18 3.66 -20.67
N SER A 10 26.48 3.34 -20.52
CA SER A 10 27.11 3.10 -19.22
C SER A 10 27.42 4.39 -18.44
N ALA A 11 27.81 5.44 -19.13
CA ALA A 11 28.03 6.77 -18.55
C ALA A 11 26.71 7.38 -18.06
N SER A 12 25.64 7.25 -18.85
CA SER A 12 24.30 7.71 -18.53
C SER A 12 23.72 6.99 -17.28
N ARG A 13 23.91 5.69 -17.15
CA ARG A 13 23.50 4.93 -15.96
C ARG A 13 24.22 5.40 -14.68
N ARG A 14 25.51 5.69 -14.78
CA ARG A 14 26.32 6.13 -13.63
C ARG A 14 25.90 7.55 -13.19
N ASN A 15 25.61 8.45 -14.12
CA ASN A 15 25.13 9.79 -13.83
C ASN A 15 23.70 9.76 -13.26
N PHE A 16 22.83 8.89 -13.78
CA PHE A 16 21.49 8.65 -13.22
C PHE A 16 21.56 8.20 -11.77
N LEU A 17 22.41 7.22 -11.44
CA LEU A 17 22.54 6.72 -10.06
C LEU A 17 23.14 7.79 -9.12
N LYS A 18 24.04 8.64 -9.58
CA LYS A 18 24.56 9.76 -8.79
C LYS A 18 23.49 10.80 -8.52
N LEU A 19 22.66 11.11 -9.50
CA LEU A 19 21.56 12.06 -9.39
C LEU A 19 20.39 11.51 -8.58
N ALA A 20 20.05 10.22 -8.69
CA ALA A 20 19.06 9.53 -7.84
C ALA A 20 19.45 9.52 -6.35
N GLY A 21 20.75 9.60 -6.03
CA GLY A 21 21.27 9.71 -4.67
C GLY A 21 21.25 11.12 -4.06
N THR A 22 21.02 12.17 -4.86
CA THR A 22 21.13 13.58 -4.39
C THR A 22 19.83 14.36 -4.29
N GLY A 23 18.66 13.75 -4.54
CA GLY A 23 17.33 14.37 -4.35
C GLY A 23 16.41 14.25 -5.56
N SER A 24 15.15 14.23 -5.29
CA SER A 24 13.94 14.27 -6.14
C SER A 24 14.12 14.09 -7.64
N PHE A 25 13.84 12.89 -8.15
CA PHE A 25 13.84 12.61 -9.58
C PHE A 25 12.46 12.18 -10.08
N THR A 26 11.98 12.91 -11.07
CA THR A 26 11.08 12.35 -12.09
C THR A 26 11.95 12.04 -13.30
N ALA A 27 12.31 10.79 -13.52
CA ALA A 27 13.02 10.39 -14.73
C ALA A 27 12.01 10.22 -15.86
N ALA A 28 12.09 11.03 -16.91
CA ALA A 28 11.39 10.77 -18.15
C ALA A 28 11.96 9.50 -18.79
N MET A 29 11.18 8.43 -18.82
CA MET A 29 11.52 7.20 -19.52
C MET A 29 11.04 7.30 -20.96
N VAL A 30 11.94 7.36 -21.91
CA VAL A 30 11.61 7.12 -23.32
C VAL A 30 11.86 5.63 -23.61
N VAL A 31 10.79 4.85 -23.72
CA VAL A 31 10.86 3.45 -24.13
C VAL A 31 10.71 3.38 -25.64
N GLY A 32 11.80 3.15 -26.34
CA GLY A 32 11.78 2.82 -27.78
C GLY A 32 11.76 1.31 -27.99
N ALA A 33 11.47 0.86 -29.23
CA ALA A 33 11.35 -0.53 -29.65
C ALA A 33 12.61 -1.42 -29.49
N GLY A 34 13.61 -0.98 -28.76
CA GLY A 34 14.88 -1.69 -28.50
C GLY A 34 15.44 -1.55 -27.09
N GLY A 35 14.67 -1.05 -26.14
CA GLY A 35 15.14 -0.83 -24.75
C GLY A 35 15.17 0.65 -24.36
N MET A 36 15.52 0.94 -23.10
CA MET A 36 15.64 2.31 -22.58
C MET A 36 16.86 3.01 -23.19
N LEU A 37 16.61 4.09 -23.91
CA LEU A 37 17.66 5.03 -24.36
C LEU A 37 17.63 6.26 -23.43
N TRP A 38 18.70 6.44 -22.69
CA TRP A 38 18.94 7.65 -21.89
C TRP A 38 19.98 8.51 -22.64
N SER A 39 19.70 9.78 -22.84
CA SER A 39 20.72 10.75 -23.23
C SER A 39 21.05 11.63 -22.02
N ASP A 40 22.30 12.03 -21.88
CA ASP A 40 22.72 12.97 -20.83
C ASP A 40 21.96 14.31 -20.95
N ALA A 41 21.61 14.71 -22.18
CA ALA A 41 20.78 15.88 -22.44
C ALA A 41 19.35 15.73 -21.89
N ALA A 42 18.70 14.58 -22.07
CA ALA A 42 17.34 14.35 -21.55
C ALA A 42 17.33 14.31 -20.01
N VAL A 43 18.36 13.72 -19.39
CA VAL A 43 18.51 13.72 -17.93
C VAL A 43 18.75 15.11 -17.39
N ALA A 44 19.59 15.90 -18.04
CA ALA A 44 19.86 17.29 -17.67
C ALA A 44 18.64 18.19 -17.86
N GLN A 45 17.90 18.01 -18.95
CA GLN A 45 16.65 18.73 -19.21
C GLN A 45 15.62 18.44 -18.13
N THR A 46 15.37 17.17 -17.79
CA THR A 46 14.44 16.77 -16.73
C THR A 46 14.84 17.35 -15.37
N ALA A 47 16.14 17.36 -15.04
CA ALA A 47 16.63 17.94 -13.79
C ALA A 47 16.48 19.48 -13.75
N ASN A 48 16.59 20.16 -14.87
CA ASN A 48 16.33 21.59 -14.97
C ASN A 48 14.84 21.89 -14.81
N GLU A 49 13.98 21.16 -15.52
CA GLU A 49 12.52 21.29 -15.42
C GLU A 49 12.04 21.09 -13.97
N GLU A 50 12.57 20.09 -13.25
CA GLU A 50 12.24 19.87 -11.85
C GLU A 50 12.70 21.03 -10.95
N ARG A 51 13.87 21.60 -11.19
CA ARG A 51 14.33 22.78 -10.45
C ARG A 51 13.47 24.00 -10.72
N ASP A 52 13.09 24.21 -11.98
CA ASP A 52 12.25 25.34 -12.39
C ASP A 52 10.84 25.20 -11.79
N ARG A 53 10.26 24.01 -11.79
CA ARG A 53 8.98 23.70 -11.11
C ARG A 53 9.07 23.96 -9.61
N ALA A 54 10.15 23.50 -8.95
CA ALA A 54 10.36 23.74 -7.53
C ALA A 54 10.55 25.21 -7.17
N ALA A 55 11.22 25.99 -8.05
CA ALA A 55 11.45 27.41 -7.85
C ALA A 55 10.19 28.26 -8.10
N ALA A 56 9.30 27.82 -8.99
CA ALA A 56 8.05 28.51 -9.34
C ALA A 56 6.91 28.22 -8.34
N ALA A 57 6.98 27.12 -7.60
CA ALA A 57 5.91 26.71 -6.70
C ALA A 57 5.83 27.58 -5.44
N GLU A 58 4.60 27.85 -4.99
CA GLU A 58 4.31 28.58 -3.74
C GLU A 58 4.45 27.67 -2.50
N HIS A 59 4.20 26.36 -2.68
CA HIS A 59 4.23 25.37 -1.62
C HIS A 59 5.06 24.14 -2.02
N THR A 60 5.79 23.58 -1.06
CA THR A 60 6.51 22.32 -1.27
C THR A 60 5.90 21.24 -0.39
N MET A 61 5.53 20.10 -0.99
CA MET A 61 5.04 18.92 -0.31
C MET A 61 6.08 17.80 -0.40
N THR A 62 6.67 17.40 0.71
CA THR A 62 7.46 16.17 0.78
C THR A 62 6.51 14.99 0.83
N LEU A 63 6.62 14.08 -0.17
CA LEU A 63 5.84 12.85 -0.27
C LEU A 63 6.77 11.66 -0.08
N ALA A 64 6.59 10.93 1.01
CA ALA A 64 7.44 9.82 1.39
C ALA A 64 6.74 8.46 1.22
N THR A 65 7.48 7.47 0.75
CA THR A 65 7.03 6.07 0.67
C THR A 65 8.15 5.09 1.02
N ALA A 66 7.78 3.91 1.52
CA ALA A 66 8.73 2.81 1.71
C ALA A 66 9.14 2.14 0.38
N TYR A 67 8.48 2.47 -0.72
CA TYR A 67 8.61 1.79 -2.01
C TYR A 67 9.52 2.56 -2.97
N VAL A 68 10.37 1.82 -3.70
CA VAL A 68 11.19 2.39 -4.77
C VAL A 68 10.33 2.80 -5.97
N LEU A 69 10.81 3.73 -6.79
CA LEU A 69 10.05 4.25 -7.94
C LEU A 69 9.61 3.15 -8.93
N GLY A 70 10.43 2.11 -9.12
CA GLY A 70 10.12 0.99 -10.01
C GLY A 70 9.09 -0.02 -9.46
N ALA A 71 8.62 0.14 -8.23
CA ALA A 71 7.67 -0.80 -7.59
C ALA A 71 6.31 -0.87 -8.30
N SER A 72 5.87 0.21 -8.96
CA SER A 72 4.54 0.34 -9.56
C SER A 72 4.17 -0.74 -10.58
N ARG A 73 5.13 -1.47 -11.12
CA ARG A 73 4.88 -2.58 -12.05
C ARG A 73 4.23 -3.79 -11.37
N SER A 74 4.59 -4.07 -10.13
CA SER A 74 4.15 -5.23 -9.36
C SER A 74 3.38 -4.86 -8.09
N TYR A 75 3.39 -3.56 -7.76
CA TYR A 75 2.72 -3.00 -6.60
C TYR A 75 2.32 -1.55 -6.94
N PRO A 76 1.06 -1.27 -7.26
CA PRO A 76 0.63 -0.01 -7.84
C PRO A 76 0.56 1.11 -6.80
N ILE A 77 1.73 1.53 -6.32
CA ILE A 77 1.87 2.53 -5.24
C ILE A 77 1.52 3.95 -5.66
N MET A 78 1.47 4.25 -6.95
CA MET A 78 0.99 5.51 -7.53
C MET A 78 1.78 6.79 -7.17
N GLN A 79 2.98 6.68 -6.62
CA GLN A 79 3.71 7.87 -6.13
C GLN A 79 4.11 8.86 -7.24
N LEU A 80 4.40 8.38 -8.45
CA LEU A 80 4.71 9.23 -9.61
C LEU A 80 3.44 9.86 -10.19
N ASP A 81 2.39 9.06 -10.33
CA ASP A 81 1.09 9.53 -10.81
C ASP A 81 0.52 10.60 -9.86
N LEU A 82 0.59 10.39 -8.55
CA LEU A 82 0.14 11.37 -7.56
C LEU A 82 0.92 12.68 -7.64
N LYS A 83 2.27 12.61 -7.78
CA LYS A 83 3.09 13.80 -7.96
C LYS A 83 2.62 14.62 -9.17
N GLU A 84 2.52 13.98 -10.32
CA GLU A 84 2.11 14.68 -11.56
C GLU A 84 0.68 15.23 -11.44
N ASN A 85 -0.24 14.46 -10.90
CA ASN A 85 -1.63 14.87 -10.73
C ASN A 85 -1.74 16.10 -9.81
N ILE A 86 -1.02 16.13 -8.68
CA ILE A 86 -1.01 17.29 -7.76
C ILE A 86 -0.41 18.52 -8.45
N GLN A 87 0.75 18.39 -9.08
CA GLN A 87 1.40 19.51 -9.74
C GLN A 87 0.52 20.10 -10.87
N ASN A 88 -0.17 19.25 -11.62
CA ASN A 88 -1.06 19.67 -12.68
C ASN A 88 -2.36 20.29 -12.13
N ALA A 89 -3.03 19.64 -11.18
CA ALA A 89 -4.31 20.10 -10.63
C ALA A 89 -4.18 21.41 -9.83
N THR A 90 -3.01 21.67 -9.26
CA THR A 90 -2.72 22.93 -8.56
C THR A 90 -2.09 24.00 -9.47
N ASN A 91 -2.05 23.77 -10.80
CA ASN A 91 -1.38 24.66 -11.77
C ASN A 91 0.06 25.01 -11.37
N GLY A 92 0.80 24.07 -10.81
CA GLY A 92 2.18 24.23 -10.37
C GLY A 92 2.36 24.95 -9.04
N LYS A 93 1.29 25.38 -8.36
CA LYS A 93 1.40 26.04 -7.03
C LYS A 93 2.01 25.12 -5.97
N VAL A 94 1.82 23.80 -6.09
CA VAL A 94 2.44 22.81 -5.21
C VAL A 94 3.51 22.03 -5.98
N TYR A 95 4.75 22.10 -5.51
CA TYR A 95 5.82 21.20 -5.93
C TYR A 95 5.87 19.96 -5.03
N VAL A 96 5.83 18.76 -5.63
CA VAL A 96 5.92 17.50 -4.89
C VAL A 96 7.35 16.97 -4.92
N LYS A 97 8.01 17.00 -3.76
CA LYS A 97 9.33 16.42 -3.54
C LYS A 97 9.19 14.96 -3.10
N LEU A 98 9.54 14.02 -3.99
CA LEU A 98 9.47 12.59 -3.67
C LEU A 98 10.63 12.14 -2.77
N ALA A 99 10.31 11.34 -1.74
CA ALA A 99 11.26 10.61 -0.90
C ALA A 99 10.90 9.10 -0.92
N PRO A 100 11.24 8.38 -2.00
CA PRO A 100 10.89 6.97 -2.18
C PRO A 100 11.86 6.03 -1.46
N GLY A 101 11.51 4.73 -1.43
CA GLY A 101 12.43 3.67 -1.01
C GLY A 101 12.83 3.71 0.47
N GLY A 102 11.99 4.28 1.32
CA GLY A 102 12.22 4.32 2.76
C GLY A 102 13.28 5.36 3.20
N GLN A 103 13.62 6.34 2.35
CA GLN A 103 14.61 7.40 2.70
C GLN A 103 14.27 8.16 3.98
N LEU A 104 12.97 8.33 4.28
CA LEU A 104 12.47 9.01 5.48
C LEU A 104 11.80 8.04 6.46
N GLY A 105 12.05 6.74 6.33
CA GLY A 105 11.48 5.69 7.17
C GLY A 105 10.48 4.80 6.43
N ALA A 106 9.87 3.87 7.17
CA ALA A 106 8.89 2.92 6.66
C ALA A 106 7.84 2.58 7.74
N GLY A 107 6.66 2.14 7.31
CA GLY A 107 5.59 1.73 8.23
C GLY A 107 5.15 2.86 9.16
N GLY A 108 5.04 2.59 10.46
CA GLY A 108 4.58 3.55 11.46
C GLY A 108 5.47 4.79 11.60
N ALA A 109 6.77 4.70 11.30
CA ALA A 109 7.66 5.86 11.35
C ALA A 109 7.25 6.96 10.37
N LEU A 110 6.73 6.60 9.19
CA LEU A 110 6.18 7.57 8.24
C LEU A 110 4.91 8.23 8.77
N ALA A 111 4.01 7.46 9.41
CA ALA A 111 2.80 8.00 10.01
C ALA A 111 3.13 9.01 11.12
N GLN A 112 4.07 8.65 11.99
CA GLN A 112 4.55 9.56 13.04
C GLN A 112 5.14 10.85 12.46
N ALA A 113 5.92 10.76 11.37
CA ALA A 113 6.53 11.92 10.74
C ALA A 113 5.49 12.84 10.08
N VAL A 114 4.42 12.28 9.49
CA VAL A 114 3.29 13.06 8.98
C VAL A 114 2.51 13.72 10.12
N GLN A 115 2.17 12.98 11.17
CA GLN A 115 1.46 13.52 12.34
C GLN A 115 2.21 14.70 12.97
N GLY A 116 3.53 14.56 13.12
CA GLY A 116 4.39 15.62 13.67
C GLY A 116 4.74 16.75 12.70
N GLY A 117 4.21 16.75 11.46
CA GLY A 117 4.44 17.82 10.48
C GLY A 117 5.83 17.81 9.81
N THR A 118 6.69 16.85 10.14
CA THR A 118 8.04 16.75 9.53
C THR A 118 7.97 16.40 8.04
N ILE A 119 6.95 15.66 7.64
CA ILE A 119 6.62 15.28 6.28
C ILE A 119 5.17 15.72 6.01
N GLN A 120 4.91 16.31 4.85
CA GLN A 120 3.57 16.79 4.49
C GLN A 120 2.64 15.67 4.06
N CYS A 121 3.17 14.65 3.37
CA CYS A 121 2.40 13.53 2.85
C CYS A 121 3.20 12.24 2.89
N ALA A 122 2.57 11.15 3.26
CA ALA A 122 3.20 9.83 3.12
C ALA A 122 2.18 8.74 2.79
N GLN A 123 2.70 7.67 2.22
CA GLN A 123 1.93 6.46 1.95
C GLN A 123 2.15 5.45 3.08
N HIS A 124 1.06 4.87 3.56
CA HIS A 124 1.08 3.86 4.62
C HIS A 124 0.20 2.67 4.26
N SER A 125 0.58 1.47 4.71
CA SER A 125 -0.41 0.39 4.86
C SER A 125 -1.36 0.75 6.00
N LEU A 126 -2.67 0.54 5.83
CA LEU A 126 -3.67 0.84 6.87
C LEU A 126 -3.36 0.11 8.19
N SER A 127 -2.83 -1.11 8.11
CA SER A 127 -2.39 -1.86 9.30
C SER A 127 -1.21 -1.23 10.04
N ASN A 128 -0.34 -0.47 9.37
CA ASN A 128 0.74 0.29 10.00
C ASN A 128 0.29 1.69 10.43
N PHE A 129 -0.79 2.18 9.87
CA PHE A 129 -1.41 3.47 10.19
C PHE A 129 -2.37 3.39 11.39
N ALA A 130 -3.00 2.22 11.61
CA ALA A 130 -3.95 1.97 12.67
C ALA A 130 -3.51 2.41 14.09
N PRO A 131 -2.25 2.25 14.52
CA PRO A 131 -1.81 2.76 15.83
C PRO A 131 -1.91 4.28 16.00
N PHE A 132 -2.02 5.04 14.92
CA PHE A 132 -2.10 6.51 14.90
C PHE A 132 -3.53 7.02 14.67
N ALA A 133 -4.34 6.25 13.97
CA ALA A 133 -5.75 6.53 13.68
C ALA A 133 -6.54 5.20 13.75
N SER A 134 -6.89 4.76 14.96
CA SER A 134 -7.37 3.39 15.22
C SER A 134 -8.62 3.00 14.44
N THR A 135 -9.50 3.95 14.10
CA THR A 135 -10.72 3.69 13.35
C THR A 135 -10.48 2.98 12.00
N VAL A 136 -9.33 3.21 11.34
CA VAL A 136 -9.00 2.54 10.07
C VAL A 136 -8.76 1.04 10.22
N ASP A 137 -8.51 0.55 11.44
CA ASP A 137 -8.30 -0.87 11.70
C ASP A 137 -9.57 -1.71 11.43
N LEU A 138 -10.75 -1.08 11.34
CA LEU A 138 -11.98 -1.72 10.85
C LEU A 138 -11.77 -2.43 9.51
N ILE A 139 -10.97 -1.87 8.60
CA ILE A 139 -10.66 -2.48 7.30
C ILE A 139 -9.93 -3.81 7.45
N ASN A 140 -9.17 -3.99 8.53
CA ASN A 140 -8.46 -5.23 8.82
C ASN A 140 -9.33 -6.29 9.50
N MET A 141 -10.62 -6.02 9.73
CA MET A 141 -11.57 -7.01 10.26
C MET A 141 -11.82 -8.09 9.21
N PRO A 142 -11.62 -9.38 9.55
CA PRO A 142 -11.61 -10.45 8.55
C PRO A 142 -12.96 -10.62 7.87
N TYR A 143 -12.95 -10.70 6.55
CA TYR A 143 -14.12 -10.88 5.68
C TYR A 143 -15.15 -9.73 5.71
N PHE A 144 -14.87 -8.65 6.41
CA PHE A 144 -15.69 -7.43 6.39
C PHE A 144 -15.61 -6.73 5.02
N CYS A 145 -14.40 -6.41 4.57
CA CYS A 145 -14.15 -5.83 3.25
C CYS A 145 -12.95 -6.50 2.53
N GLY A 146 -12.84 -7.82 2.65
CA GLY A 146 -11.67 -8.59 2.19
C GLY A 146 -11.43 -8.58 0.68
N SER A 147 -12.46 -8.37 -0.16
CA SER A 147 -12.29 -8.24 -1.61
C SER A 147 -11.99 -6.82 -2.03
N ASN A 148 -11.35 -6.66 -3.20
CA ASN A 148 -11.07 -5.35 -3.78
C ASN A 148 -12.34 -4.53 -4.01
N GLN A 149 -13.43 -5.17 -4.46
CA GLN A 149 -14.70 -4.48 -4.69
C GLN A 149 -15.30 -3.96 -3.38
N ARG A 150 -15.39 -4.80 -2.34
CA ARG A 150 -15.95 -4.40 -1.04
C ARG A 150 -15.14 -3.29 -0.39
N PHE A 151 -13.81 -3.38 -0.45
CA PHE A 151 -12.92 -2.32 0.02
C PHE A 151 -13.15 -1.01 -0.72
N THR A 152 -13.20 -1.06 -2.06
CA THR A 152 -13.43 0.14 -2.89
C THR A 152 -14.79 0.77 -2.62
N ASN A 153 -15.85 -0.05 -2.48
CA ASN A 153 -17.18 0.43 -2.12
C ASN A 153 -17.15 1.18 -0.79
N LEU A 154 -16.53 0.56 0.23
CA LEU A 154 -16.49 1.11 1.60
C LEU A 154 -15.78 2.47 1.64
N VAL A 155 -14.53 2.55 1.19
CA VAL A 155 -13.69 3.76 1.36
C VAL A 155 -14.12 4.93 0.48
N ASN A 156 -14.95 4.69 -0.55
CA ASN A 156 -15.52 5.73 -1.40
C ASN A 156 -16.97 6.07 -1.03
N SER A 157 -17.55 5.43 0.00
CA SER A 157 -18.93 5.67 0.43
C SER A 157 -19.08 6.94 1.24
N ASP A 158 -20.29 7.50 1.22
CA ASP A 158 -20.65 8.62 2.09
C ASP A 158 -20.62 8.21 3.57
N ALA A 159 -20.92 6.93 3.89
CA ALA A 159 -20.82 6.42 5.25
C ALA A 159 -19.38 6.49 5.78
N TRP A 160 -18.39 6.12 4.97
CA TRP A 160 -16.97 6.23 5.35
C TRP A 160 -16.57 7.68 5.57
N LYS A 161 -16.91 8.56 4.66
CA LYS A 161 -16.61 10.00 4.75
C LYS A 161 -17.24 10.67 5.98
N GLN A 162 -18.44 10.25 6.36
CA GLN A 162 -19.16 10.84 7.50
C GLN A 162 -18.75 10.25 8.85
N GLU A 163 -18.47 8.95 8.91
CA GLU A 163 -18.29 8.23 10.17
C GLU A 163 -16.81 7.96 10.50
N VAL A 164 -15.92 7.91 9.48
CA VAL A 164 -14.51 7.53 9.65
C VAL A 164 -13.55 8.69 9.42
N ASP A 165 -13.66 9.42 8.31
CA ASP A 165 -12.74 10.52 7.99
C ASP A 165 -12.63 11.57 9.11
N PRO A 166 -13.71 11.99 9.80
CA PRO A 166 -13.60 12.94 10.93
C PRO A 166 -12.76 12.40 12.10
N LYS A 167 -12.74 11.08 12.32
CA LYS A 167 -11.91 10.45 13.36
C LYS A 167 -10.43 10.41 12.96
N ILE A 168 -10.16 10.25 11.67
CA ILE A 168 -8.80 10.36 11.12
C ILE A 168 -8.31 11.80 11.26
N GLU A 169 -9.15 12.79 10.94
CA GLU A 169 -8.82 14.21 11.10
C GLU A 169 -8.60 14.58 12.57
N ALA A 170 -9.40 14.04 13.49
CA ALA A 170 -9.19 14.23 14.93
C ALA A 170 -7.83 13.67 15.42
N SER A 171 -7.24 12.74 14.66
CA SER A 171 -5.90 12.21 14.93
C SER A 171 -4.76 13.01 14.25
N GLY A 172 -5.08 14.14 13.61
CA GLY A 172 -4.11 15.04 12.98
C GLY A 172 -3.75 14.70 11.53
N PHE A 173 -4.55 13.87 10.86
CA PHE A 173 -4.32 13.47 9.48
C PHE A 173 -5.47 13.87 8.56
N LYS A 174 -5.15 14.24 7.32
CA LYS A 174 -6.07 14.22 6.19
C LYS A 174 -5.83 12.95 5.39
N ALA A 175 -6.79 12.03 5.34
CA ALA A 175 -6.75 10.94 4.37
C ALA A 175 -7.03 11.52 2.97
N LEU A 176 -6.06 11.45 2.06
CA LEU A 176 -6.21 12.01 0.73
C LEU A 176 -6.96 11.03 -0.19
N PHE A 177 -6.51 9.78 -0.24
CA PHE A 177 -7.21 8.69 -0.92
C PHE A 177 -6.66 7.34 -0.49
N TYR A 178 -7.43 6.29 -0.76
CA TYR A 178 -7.08 4.91 -0.46
C TYR A 178 -6.63 4.18 -1.72
N ILE A 179 -5.62 3.33 -1.58
CA ILE A 179 -5.08 2.54 -2.67
C ILE A 179 -5.53 1.10 -2.51
N ASN A 180 -6.08 0.56 -3.58
CA ASN A 180 -6.34 -0.86 -3.70
C ASN A 180 -5.07 -1.56 -4.21
N ILE A 181 -4.62 -2.57 -3.50
CA ILE A 181 -3.45 -3.36 -3.90
C ILE A 181 -3.87 -4.76 -4.30
N ASP A 182 -4.49 -5.47 -3.40
CA ASP A 182 -5.04 -6.82 -3.54
C ASP A 182 -5.36 -7.39 -2.15
N PRO A 183 -6.16 -8.46 -2.02
CA PRO A 183 -6.31 -9.13 -0.74
C PRO A 183 -4.99 -9.68 -0.20
N ARG A 184 -4.87 -9.67 1.13
CA ARG A 184 -3.77 -10.35 1.83
C ARG A 184 -3.84 -11.84 1.61
N VAL A 185 -2.69 -12.49 1.65
CA VAL A 185 -2.53 -13.94 1.48
C VAL A 185 -1.85 -14.53 2.71
N VAL A 186 -1.92 -15.84 2.89
CA VAL A 186 -1.07 -16.57 3.84
C VAL A 186 0.15 -17.08 3.07
N ALA A 187 1.33 -16.56 3.39
CA ALA A 187 2.60 -16.96 2.77
C ALA A 187 3.49 -17.68 3.77
N VAL A 188 4.04 -18.84 3.38
CA VAL A 188 4.88 -19.70 4.22
C VAL A 188 6.30 -19.73 3.70
N ARG A 189 7.27 -19.62 4.62
CA ARG A 189 8.70 -19.66 4.27
C ARG A 189 9.16 -21.06 3.84
N LYS A 190 10.23 -21.12 3.07
CA LYS A 190 10.96 -22.38 2.77
C LYS A 190 11.42 -23.05 4.06
N GLY A 191 11.21 -24.36 4.16
CA GLY A 191 11.54 -25.14 5.36
C GLY A 191 10.60 -24.92 6.54
N GLY A 192 9.49 -24.20 6.34
CA GLY A 192 8.36 -24.11 7.27
C GLY A 192 7.39 -25.27 7.10
N LYS A 193 6.16 -25.11 7.65
CA LYS A 193 5.04 -26.02 7.34
C LYS A 193 4.71 -25.91 5.83
N GLY A 194 4.11 -26.93 5.25
CA GLY A 194 3.62 -26.92 3.87
C GLY A 194 2.54 -25.89 3.60
N ALA A 195 1.78 -26.08 2.54
CA ALA A 195 0.64 -25.23 2.21
C ALA A 195 -0.36 -25.13 3.37
N VAL A 196 -0.86 -23.91 3.60
CA VAL A 196 -1.90 -23.64 4.61
C VAL A 196 -3.25 -23.59 3.90
N ILE A 197 -4.05 -24.63 4.05
CA ILE A 197 -5.36 -24.77 3.37
C ILE A 197 -6.50 -24.49 4.34
N THR A 198 -6.36 -24.91 5.59
CA THR A 198 -7.36 -24.72 6.65
C THR A 198 -6.75 -23.96 7.83
N PRO A 199 -7.56 -23.34 8.70
CA PRO A 199 -7.06 -22.69 9.93
C PRO A 199 -6.19 -23.61 10.80
N SER A 200 -6.50 -24.90 10.85
CA SER A 200 -5.73 -25.88 11.64
C SER A 200 -4.28 -26.03 11.20
N ASP A 201 -3.97 -25.72 9.94
CA ASP A 201 -2.59 -25.73 9.41
C ASP A 201 -1.72 -24.61 10.02
N LEU A 202 -2.36 -23.56 10.56
CA LEU A 202 -1.67 -22.48 11.29
C LEU A 202 -1.44 -22.80 12.77
N SER A 203 -1.91 -23.94 13.30
CA SER A 203 -1.74 -24.27 14.71
C SER A 203 -0.28 -24.22 15.13
N GLY A 204 0.02 -23.33 16.08
CA GLY A 204 1.36 -23.11 16.62
C GLY A 204 2.35 -22.43 15.68
N VAL A 205 1.94 -22.00 14.49
CA VAL A 205 2.81 -21.28 13.54
C VAL A 205 3.12 -19.88 14.08
N LYS A 206 4.38 -19.50 14.12
CA LYS A 206 4.79 -18.12 14.39
C LYS A 206 4.46 -17.29 13.15
N PHE A 207 3.43 -16.47 13.27
CA PHE A 207 2.86 -15.73 12.16
C PHE A 207 3.23 -14.24 12.28
N ARG A 208 4.01 -13.73 11.33
CA ARG A 208 4.33 -12.30 11.32
C ARG A 208 3.08 -11.47 11.04
N VAL A 209 2.83 -10.48 11.89
CA VAL A 209 1.76 -9.50 11.72
C VAL A 209 2.32 -8.07 11.79
N PRO A 210 1.65 -7.07 11.17
CA PRO A 210 1.92 -5.66 11.41
C PRO A 210 1.36 -5.19 12.76
N GLY A 211 1.35 -3.85 12.99
CA GLY A 211 0.84 -3.25 14.23
C GLY A 211 -0.68 -3.29 14.43
N SER A 212 -1.46 -3.86 13.53
CA SER A 212 -2.92 -3.96 13.62
C SER A 212 -3.37 -4.90 14.74
N ALA A 213 -4.22 -4.42 15.63
CA ALA A 213 -4.85 -5.23 16.68
C ALA A 213 -5.82 -6.26 16.08
N MET A 214 -6.53 -5.91 15.01
CA MET A 214 -7.43 -6.80 14.28
C MET A 214 -6.69 -8.01 13.72
N LEU A 215 -5.57 -7.80 13.03
CA LEU A 215 -4.79 -8.89 12.46
C LEU A 215 -4.18 -9.79 13.54
N GLN A 216 -3.71 -9.21 14.65
CA GLN A 216 -3.24 -10.00 15.79
C GLN A 216 -4.35 -10.88 16.36
N GLN A 217 -5.55 -10.36 16.56
CA GLN A 217 -6.69 -11.10 17.06
C GLN A 217 -7.12 -12.18 16.06
N TYR A 218 -7.22 -11.87 14.78
CA TYR A 218 -7.58 -12.82 13.73
C TYR A 218 -6.65 -14.03 13.73
N TYR A 219 -5.34 -13.81 13.71
CA TYR A 219 -4.38 -14.91 13.65
C TYR A 219 -4.36 -15.75 14.94
N ARG A 220 -4.70 -15.17 16.12
CA ARG A 220 -4.96 -15.96 17.33
C ARG A 220 -6.20 -16.85 17.18
N MET A 221 -7.30 -16.33 16.66
CA MET A 221 -8.55 -17.05 16.48
C MET A 221 -8.39 -18.25 15.54
N VAL A 222 -7.57 -18.11 14.50
CA VAL A 222 -7.27 -19.21 13.56
C VAL A 222 -6.10 -20.10 14.01
N GLY A 223 -5.65 -19.98 15.27
CA GLY A 223 -4.71 -20.89 15.93
C GLY A 223 -3.23 -20.58 15.72
N ALA A 224 -2.88 -19.50 15.03
CA ALA A 224 -1.50 -19.07 14.90
C ALA A 224 -0.98 -18.35 16.15
N ASN A 225 0.34 -18.19 16.24
CA ASN A 225 1.03 -17.35 17.21
C ASN A 225 1.46 -16.04 16.53
N PRO A 226 0.65 -14.96 16.59
CA PRO A 226 0.98 -13.71 15.95
C PRO A 226 2.23 -13.08 16.59
N THR A 227 3.20 -12.74 15.74
CA THR A 227 4.48 -12.14 16.11
C THR A 227 4.57 -10.77 15.43
N PRO A 228 4.33 -9.67 16.16
CA PRO A 228 4.46 -8.33 15.59
C PRO A 228 5.90 -8.04 15.20
N VAL A 229 6.13 -7.69 13.92
CA VAL A 229 7.44 -7.29 13.39
C VAL A 229 7.25 -6.11 12.45
N ALA A 230 8.05 -5.07 12.62
CA ALA A 230 8.04 -3.91 11.73
C ALA A 230 8.32 -4.31 10.28
N TRP A 231 7.67 -3.62 9.32
CA TRP A 231 7.73 -4.06 7.92
C TRP A 231 9.17 -4.10 7.37
N GLY A 232 9.99 -3.09 7.69
CA GLY A 232 11.39 -3.05 7.24
C GLY A 232 12.25 -4.23 7.75
N GLU A 233 11.87 -4.84 8.86
CA GLU A 233 12.59 -5.96 9.49
C GLU A 233 12.04 -7.33 9.04
N THR A 234 10.85 -7.35 8.42
CA THR A 234 10.12 -8.58 8.09
C THR A 234 10.92 -9.56 7.21
N PRO A 235 11.61 -9.14 6.12
CA PRO A 235 12.39 -10.07 5.31
C PRO A 235 13.48 -10.80 6.12
N SER A 236 14.14 -10.09 7.02
CA SER A 236 15.17 -10.67 7.91
C SER A 236 14.55 -11.61 8.94
N ALA A 237 13.43 -11.21 9.57
CA ALA A 237 12.73 -12.03 10.56
C ALA A 237 12.24 -13.37 9.99
N ILE A 238 11.66 -13.37 8.77
CA ILE A 238 11.24 -14.59 8.08
C ILE A 238 12.46 -15.47 7.73
N LYS A 239 13.52 -14.86 7.21
CA LYS A 239 14.75 -15.59 6.85
C LYS A 239 15.41 -16.28 8.05
N GLN A 240 15.39 -15.61 9.21
CA GLN A 240 15.97 -16.11 10.46
C GLN A 240 15.02 -17.05 11.24
N GLY A 241 13.77 -17.23 10.79
CA GLY A 241 12.78 -18.07 11.48
C GLY A 241 12.22 -17.46 12.76
N VAL A 242 12.30 -16.14 12.93
CA VAL A 242 11.56 -15.39 13.95
C VAL A 242 10.07 -15.55 13.72
N ALA A 243 9.65 -15.57 12.45
CA ALA A 243 8.33 -16.00 12.03
C ALA A 243 8.42 -16.98 10.85
N ASP A 244 7.44 -17.88 10.74
CA ASP A 244 7.39 -18.95 9.75
C ASP A 244 6.42 -18.64 8.60
N ALA A 245 5.50 -17.70 8.82
CA ALA A 245 4.51 -17.24 7.85
C ALA A 245 4.21 -15.75 8.02
N LEU A 246 3.60 -15.15 7.00
CA LEU A 246 3.20 -13.73 6.96
C LEU A 246 2.02 -13.52 6.00
N ASP A 247 1.43 -12.32 6.03
CA ASP A 247 0.14 -12.04 5.38
C ASP A 247 0.05 -10.87 4.37
N PRO A 248 1.10 -10.30 3.79
CA PRO A 248 0.91 -9.21 2.83
C PRO A 248 0.35 -9.72 1.50
N SER A 249 -0.02 -8.79 0.61
CA SER A 249 -0.41 -9.13 -0.75
C SER A 249 0.73 -9.73 -1.57
N VAL A 250 0.38 -10.44 -2.64
CA VAL A 250 1.37 -11.04 -3.57
C VAL A 250 2.33 -10.00 -4.13
N GLY A 251 1.82 -8.80 -4.45
CA GLY A 251 2.65 -7.69 -4.93
C GLY A 251 3.70 -7.26 -3.92
N ALA A 252 3.33 -7.14 -2.65
CA ALA A 252 4.27 -6.80 -1.57
C ALA A 252 5.32 -7.90 -1.36
N LEU A 253 4.93 -9.17 -1.40
CA LEU A 253 5.87 -10.30 -1.31
C LEU A 253 6.94 -10.22 -2.40
N PHE A 254 6.57 -9.86 -3.62
CA PHE A 254 7.52 -9.73 -4.71
C PHE A 254 8.43 -8.50 -4.56
N VAL A 255 7.86 -7.31 -4.33
CA VAL A 255 8.62 -6.04 -4.28
C VAL A 255 9.66 -6.02 -3.16
N PHE A 256 9.34 -6.64 -2.00
CA PHE A 256 10.26 -6.71 -0.86
C PHE A 256 11.17 -7.95 -0.85
N GLY A 257 11.29 -8.66 -1.98
CA GLY A 257 12.32 -9.68 -2.19
C GLY A 257 12.07 -11.01 -1.48
N PHE A 258 10.80 -11.35 -1.18
CA PHE A 258 10.47 -12.63 -0.54
C PHE A 258 10.52 -13.83 -1.49
N LYS A 259 10.72 -13.64 -2.80
CA LYS A 259 10.72 -14.70 -3.83
C LYS A 259 11.66 -15.86 -3.51
N ASP A 260 12.81 -15.59 -2.90
CA ASP A 260 13.82 -16.61 -2.58
C ASP A 260 13.60 -17.25 -1.21
N ILE A 261 12.68 -16.71 -0.41
CA ILE A 261 12.44 -17.11 0.97
C ILE A 261 11.17 -17.97 1.10
N LEU A 262 10.16 -17.74 0.26
CA LEU A 262 8.85 -18.37 0.34
C LEU A 262 8.76 -19.68 -0.43
N SER A 263 7.87 -20.58 0.05
CA SER A 263 7.52 -21.84 -0.63
C SER A 263 6.06 -21.88 -1.08
N HIS A 264 5.12 -21.45 -0.24
CA HIS A 264 3.68 -21.54 -0.51
C HIS A 264 2.98 -20.23 -0.24
N VAL A 265 1.95 -19.93 -1.03
CA VAL A 265 1.05 -18.79 -0.87
C VAL A 265 -0.38 -19.27 -1.04
N THR A 266 -1.23 -18.99 -0.06
CA THR A 266 -2.66 -19.37 -0.08
C THR A 266 -3.53 -18.12 -0.09
N PHE A 267 -4.51 -18.08 -1.01
CA PHE A 267 -5.47 -16.99 -1.15
C PHE A 267 -6.63 -17.16 -0.17
N THR A 268 -6.49 -16.63 1.04
CA THR A 268 -7.56 -16.65 2.05
C THR A 268 -8.56 -15.52 1.87
N GLN A 269 -8.19 -14.44 1.18
CA GLN A 269 -9.04 -13.26 0.91
C GLN A 269 -9.72 -12.68 2.16
N ALA A 270 -9.09 -12.85 3.33
CA ALA A 270 -9.70 -12.44 4.58
C ALA A 270 -9.71 -10.92 4.77
N VAL A 271 -8.62 -10.25 4.38
CA VAL A 271 -8.39 -8.83 4.64
C VAL A 271 -7.75 -8.18 3.41
N PRO A 272 -8.14 -6.95 3.00
CA PRO A 272 -7.45 -6.26 1.94
C PRO A 272 -6.04 -5.82 2.37
N ASP A 273 -5.05 -5.87 1.49
CA ASP A 273 -3.76 -5.20 1.71
C ASP A 273 -3.87 -3.76 1.21
N SER A 274 -4.63 -2.99 1.96
CA SER A 274 -4.98 -1.62 1.62
C SER A 274 -3.94 -0.62 2.09
N GLN A 275 -3.80 0.45 1.33
CA GLN A 275 -2.90 1.54 1.61
C GLN A 275 -3.67 2.87 1.62
N VAL A 276 -3.12 3.88 2.28
CA VAL A 276 -3.63 5.24 2.27
C VAL A 276 -2.50 6.21 2.01
N TYR A 277 -2.77 7.25 1.24
CA TYR A 277 -1.99 8.47 1.28
C TYR A 277 -2.60 9.40 2.31
N SER A 278 -1.86 9.71 3.37
CA SER A 278 -2.26 10.67 4.39
C SER A 278 -1.39 11.91 4.36
N MET A 279 -1.97 13.04 4.73
CA MET A 279 -1.29 14.32 4.82
C MET A 279 -1.35 14.83 6.25
N ASN A 280 -0.38 15.66 6.64
CA ASN A 280 -0.48 16.44 7.87
C ASN A 280 -1.68 17.37 7.77
N LEU A 281 -2.63 17.27 8.69
CA LEU A 281 -3.88 18.01 8.64
C LEU A 281 -3.67 19.52 8.78
N GLU A 282 -2.77 19.96 9.67
CA GLU A 282 -2.49 21.38 9.88
C GLU A 282 -1.89 22.01 8.62
N TRP A 283 -0.92 21.33 7.99
CA TRP A 283 -0.34 21.79 6.74
C TRP A 283 -1.40 21.89 5.62
N PHE A 284 -2.24 20.86 5.47
CA PHE A 284 -3.30 20.86 4.46
C PHE A 284 -4.31 22.00 4.66
N ASN A 285 -4.76 22.19 5.90
CA ASN A 285 -5.72 23.27 6.25
C ASN A 285 -5.11 24.67 6.14
N GLY A 286 -3.79 24.80 6.20
CA GLY A 286 -3.07 26.04 5.97
C GLY A 286 -2.94 26.45 4.50
N LEU A 287 -3.30 25.59 3.56
CA LEU A 287 -3.26 25.90 2.12
C LEU A 287 -4.46 26.73 1.67
N PRO A 288 -4.34 27.55 0.61
CA PRO A 288 -5.49 28.20 -0.04
C PRO A 288 -6.53 27.17 -0.50
N ALA A 289 -7.81 27.57 -0.50
CA ALA A 289 -8.93 26.67 -0.83
C ALA A 289 -8.80 26.02 -2.22
N ASP A 290 -8.39 26.79 -3.23
CA ASP A 290 -8.17 26.30 -4.60
C ASP A 290 -7.03 25.28 -4.69
N VAL A 291 -6.02 25.39 -3.83
CA VAL A 291 -4.92 24.43 -3.72
C VAL A 291 -5.39 23.14 -3.03
N GLN A 292 -6.19 23.27 -1.96
CA GLN A 292 -6.81 22.12 -1.29
C GLN A 292 -7.69 21.33 -2.27
N GLU A 293 -8.58 21.98 -3.00
CA GLU A 293 -9.45 21.37 -4.03
C GLU A 293 -8.61 20.68 -5.12
N GLY A 294 -7.53 21.32 -5.58
CA GLY A 294 -6.61 20.71 -6.55
C GLY A 294 -5.94 19.44 -6.03
N ILE A 295 -5.50 19.42 -4.78
CA ILE A 295 -4.90 18.25 -4.15
C ILE A 295 -5.93 17.12 -3.99
N GLU A 296 -7.15 17.41 -3.54
CA GLU A 296 -8.22 16.43 -3.40
C GLU A 296 -8.61 15.83 -4.76
N PHE A 297 -8.75 16.67 -5.79
CA PHE A 297 -9.00 16.20 -7.16
C PHE A 297 -7.88 15.29 -7.68
N ALA A 298 -6.61 15.66 -7.41
CA ALA A 298 -5.45 14.83 -7.77
C ALA A 298 -5.48 13.47 -7.05
N GLY A 299 -5.90 13.43 -5.80
CA GLY A 299 -6.13 12.19 -5.04
C GLY A 299 -7.18 11.30 -5.70
N GLU A 300 -8.34 11.86 -6.05
CA GLU A 300 -9.41 11.13 -6.75
C GLU A 300 -8.92 10.56 -8.08
N MET A 301 -8.27 11.36 -8.91
CA MET A 301 -7.69 10.93 -10.18
C MET A 301 -6.69 9.79 -10.00
N THR A 302 -5.84 9.90 -9.00
CA THR A 302 -4.82 8.87 -8.71
C THR A 302 -5.46 7.57 -8.24
N SER A 303 -6.53 7.64 -7.44
CA SER A 303 -7.31 6.47 -7.02
C SER A 303 -7.89 5.72 -8.23
N HIS A 304 -8.47 6.43 -9.20
CA HIS A 304 -8.98 5.82 -10.44
C HIS A 304 -7.89 5.13 -11.25
N GLN A 305 -6.72 5.77 -11.38
CA GLN A 305 -5.58 5.20 -12.09
C GLN A 305 -5.05 3.94 -11.37
N ASN A 306 -5.12 3.90 -10.02
CA ASN A 306 -4.75 2.74 -9.24
C ASN A 306 -5.61 1.52 -9.59
N LEU A 307 -6.94 1.66 -9.60
CA LEU A 307 -7.86 0.56 -9.88
C LEU A 307 -7.57 -0.13 -11.21
N ALA A 308 -7.18 0.63 -12.23
CA ALA A 308 -6.81 0.10 -13.55
C ALA A 308 -5.50 -0.70 -13.53
N LYS A 309 -4.59 -0.45 -12.59
CA LYS A 309 -3.27 -1.09 -12.52
C LYS A 309 -3.23 -2.37 -11.70
N VAL A 310 -4.17 -2.57 -10.76
CA VAL A 310 -4.15 -3.71 -9.82
C VAL A 310 -4.08 -5.07 -10.49
N PRO A 311 -4.92 -5.42 -11.48
CA PRO A 311 -4.90 -6.77 -12.07
C PRO A 311 -3.57 -7.10 -12.76
N SER A 312 -3.01 -6.15 -13.50
CA SER A 312 -1.74 -6.35 -14.21
C SER A 312 -0.54 -6.46 -13.24
N ALA A 313 -0.54 -5.67 -12.17
CA ALA A 313 0.50 -5.72 -11.14
C ALA A 313 0.50 -7.08 -10.42
N ARG A 314 -0.68 -7.58 -10.04
CA ARG A 314 -0.86 -8.92 -9.45
C ARG A 314 -0.35 -10.02 -10.37
N ALA A 315 -0.79 -10.03 -11.64
CA ALA A 315 -0.38 -11.05 -12.60
C ALA A 315 1.14 -11.07 -12.79
N TYR A 316 1.77 -9.90 -12.85
CA TYR A 316 3.22 -9.80 -12.95
C TYR A 316 3.92 -10.35 -11.70
N ALA A 317 3.52 -9.96 -10.50
CA ALA A 317 4.11 -10.43 -9.26
C ALA A 317 3.97 -11.94 -9.09
N MET A 318 2.78 -12.51 -9.37
CA MET A 318 2.53 -13.95 -9.35
C MET A 318 3.45 -14.70 -10.33
N SER A 319 3.61 -14.18 -11.55
CA SER A 319 4.50 -14.79 -12.55
C SER A 319 5.93 -14.87 -12.05
N GLU A 320 6.46 -13.81 -11.46
CA GLU A 320 7.83 -13.75 -10.96
C GLU A 320 8.05 -14.66 -9.73
N LEU A 321 7.08 -14.73 -8.82
CA LEU A 321 7.13 -15.64 -7.66
C LEU A 321 7.06 -17.12 -8.10
N ARG A 322 6.20 -17.47 -9.08
CA ARG A 322 6.14 -18.83 -9.65
C ARG A 322 7.47 -19.24 -10.31
N LYS A 323 8.12 -18.34 -11.04
CA LYS A 323 9.46 -18.59 -11.62
C LYS A 323 10.52 -18.87 -10.53
N ALA A 324 10.36 -18.34 -9.33
CA ALA A 324 11.22 -18.61 -8.18
C ALA A 324 10.83 -19.89 -7.41
N GLY A 325 9.80 -20.62 -7.87
CA GLY A 325 9.35 -21.88 -7.28
C GLY A 325 8.33 -21.73 -6.15
N VAL A 326 7.66 -20.58 -6.04
CA VAL A 326 6.57 -20.40 -5.08
C VAL A 326 5.28 -21.03 -5.63
N GLU A 327 4.67 -21.90 -4.83
CA GLU A 327 3.40 -22.55 -5.15
C GLU A 327 2.22 -21.71 -4.64
N PHE A 328 1.16 -21.59 -5.47
CA PHE A 328 -0.04 -20.83 -5.15
C PHE A 328 -1.23 -21.76 -5.00
N HIS A 329 -2.01 -21.54 -3.93
CA HIS A 329 -3.18 -22.34 -3.58
C HIS A 329 -4.43 -21.45 -3.48
N SER A 330 -5.44 -21.79 -4.28
CA SER A 330 -6.79 -21.22 -4.16
C SER A 330 -7.63 -22.13 -3.27
N LEU A 331 -8.45 -21.53 -2.42
CA LEU A 331 -9.38 -22.26 -1.57
C LEU A 331 -10.67 -22.52 -2.33
N THR A 332 -11.31 -23.68 -2.05
CA THR A 332 -12.68 -23.91 -2.45
C THR A 332 -13.64 -23.13 -1.56
N ASP A 333 -14.90 -22.98 -1.97
CA ASP A 333 -15.92 -22.30 -1.15
C ASP A 333 -16.09 -22.96 0.21
N ASP A 334 -16.06 -24.29 0.29
CA ASP A 334 -16.13 -25.03 1.55
C ASP A 334 -14.92 -24.74 2.47
N GLN A 335 -13.71 -24.71 1.89
CA GLN A 335 -12.51 -24.36 2.64
C GLN A 335 -12.57 -22.91 3.12
N LEU A 336 -13.04 -21.98 2.27
CA LEU A 336 -13.21 -20.58 2.64
C LEU A 336 -14.27 -20.39 3.73
N ALA A 337 -15.35 -21.21 3.73
CA ALA A 337 -16.36 -21.22 4.79
C ALA A 337 -15.74 -21.59 6.15
N VAL A 338 -14.85 -22.59 6.19
CA VAL A 338 -14.13 -22.97 7.42
C VAL A 338 -13.29 -21.82 7.99
N TRP A 339 -12.64 -21.03 7.12
CA TRP A 339 -11.89 -19.84 7.53
C TRP A 339 -12.81 -18.74 8.09
N LYS A 340 -13.95 -18.49 7.43
CA LYS A 340 -14.95 -17.51 7.88
C LYS A 340 -15.56 -17.91 9.22
N ASP A 341 -15.87 -19.20 9.41
CA ASP A 341 -16.39 -19.71 10.67
C ASP A 341 -15.36 -19.61 11.81
N ALA A 342 -14.07 -19.81 11.51
CA ALA A 342 -13.00 -19.73 12.50
C ALA A 342 -12.69 -18.29 12.95
N GLY A 343 -12.78 -17.31 12.09
CA GLY A 343 -12.28 -15.96 12.40
C GLY A 343 -13.02 -14.79 11.76
N GLY A 344 -14.13 -15.03 11.04
CA GLY A 344 -14.86 -13.96 10.33
C GLY A 344 -15.53 -12.94 11.25
N TYR A 345 -15.75 -11.74 10.71
CA TYR A 345 -16.28 -10.58 11.47
C TYR A 345 -17.69 -10.78 12.05
N GLN A 346 -18.45 -11.78 11.59
CA GLN A 346 -19.78 -12.10 12.15
C GLN A 346 -19.70 -12.71 13.55
N ARG A 347 -18.55 -13.18 13.99
CA ARG A 347 -18.37 -13.75 15.32
C ARG A 347 -18.47 -12.67 16.40
N SER A 348 -19.07 -13.04 17.54
CA SER A 348 -19.29 -12.13 18.67
C SER A 348 -17.98 -11.64 19.31
N GLU A 349 -16.87 -12.36 19.12
CA GLU A 349 -15.53 -11.94 19.58
C GLU A 349 -15.07 -10.61 18.96
N TRP A 350 -15.72 -10.19 17.86
CA TRP A 350 -15.44 -8.90 17.21
C TRP A 350 -16.34 -7.76 17.69
N ASP A 351 -17.41 -8.01 18.44
CA ASP A 351 -18.42 -6.99 18.77
C ASP A 351 -17.84 -5.82 19.57
N SER A 352 -16.94 -6.09 20.51
CA SER A 352 -16.24 -5.03 21.26
C SER A 352 -15.38 -4.15 20.33
N PHE A 353 -14.68 -4.75 19.38
CA PHE A 353 -13.88 -4.01 18.41
C PHE A 353 -14.74 -3.22 17.43
N LYS A 354 -15.88 -3.76 16.99
CA LYS A 354 -16.82 -3.02 16.14
C LYS A 354 -17.29 -1.73 16.83
N VAL A 355 -17.68 -1.84 18.10
CA VAL A 355 -18.12 -0.67 18.90
C VAL A 355 -16.96 0.29 19.13
N GLU A 356 -15.78 -0.20 19.51
CA GLU A 356 -14.61 0.63 19.79
C GLU A 356 -14.19 1.44 18.55
N LEU A 357 -14.10 0.79 17.39
CA LEU A 357 -13.56 1.41 16.17
C LEU A 357 -14.61 2.21 15.41
N ALA A 358 -15.83 1.71 15.26
CA ALA A 358 -16.91 2.42 14.59
C ALA A 358 -17.59 3.47 15.50
N GLY A 359 -17.58 3.27 16.81
CA GLY A 359 -18.25 4.08 17.81
C GLY A 359 -19.60 3.51 18.25
N SER A 360 -20.27 2.71 17.42
CA SER A 360 -21.49 1.98 17.74
C SER A 360 -21.71 0.81 16.78
N MET A 361 -22.59 -0.14 17.18
CA MET A 361 -23.02 -1.21 16.27
C MET A 361 -23.86 -0.66 15.10
N ASP A 362 -24.62 0.40 15.29
CA ASP A 362 -25.41 1.04 14.23
C ASP A 362 -24.48 1.67 13.17
N THR A 363 -23.41 2.33 13.59
CA THR A 363 -22.39 2.86 12.66
C THR A 363 -21.68 1.72 11.94
N PHE A 364 -21.33 0.65 12.65
CA PHE A 364 -20.75 -0.52 12.01
C PHE A 364 -21.67 -1.12 10.94
N ALA A 365 -22.96 -1.25 11.23
CA ALA A 365 -23.96 -1.77 10.26
C ALA A 365 -24.07 -0.89 9.01
N LYS A 366 -24.02 0.46 9.15
CA LYS A 366 -23.98 1.38 7.99
C LYS A 366 -22.72 1.16 7.14
N LEU A 367 -21.57 0.96 7.78
CA LEU A 367 -20.30 0.70 7.07
C LEU A 367 -20.30 -0.68 6.39
N GLU A 368 -20.94 -1.68 7.01
CA GLU A 368 -21.13 -3.02 6.44
C GLU A 368 -22.03 -2.96 5.18
N GLU A 369 -23.13 -2.27 5.26
CA GLU A 369 -24.03 -2.01 4.13
C GLU A 369 -23.28 -1.30 3.00
N ALA A 370 -22.54 -0.24 3.33
CA ALA A 370 -21.73 0.49 2.35
C ALA A 370 -20.68 -0.38 1.66
N ALA A 371 -20.00 -1.27 2.39
CA ALA A 371 -19.07 -2.23 1.81
C ALA A 371 -19.75 -3.23 0.85
N GLY A 372 -21.00 -3.61 1.15
CA GLY A 372 -21.82 -4.52 0.33
C GLY A 372 -22.53 -3.86 -0.86
N THR A 373 -22.67 -2.54 -0.85
CA THR A 373 -23.42 -1.80 -1.88
C THR A 373 -22.48 -1.39 -3.01
N GLN A 374 -22.85 -1.74 -4.25
CA GLN A 374 -22.06 -1.34 -5.43
C GLN A 374 -22.00 0.19 -5.53
N GLY A 375 -20.81 0.71 -5.36
CA GLY A 375 -20.52 2.13 -5.49
C GLY A 375 -20.24 2.55 -6.94
N ARG A 376 -19.63 3.72 -7.08
CA ARG A 376 -19.29 4.33 -8.38
C ARG A 376 -18.31 3.48 -9.23
N TYR A 377 -17.46 2.68 -8.58
CA TYR A 377 -16.38 1.98 -9.25
C TYR A 377 -16.60 0.49 -9.25
N TYR A 378 -16.37 -0.13 -10.41
CA TYR A 378 -16.30 -1.57 -10.53
C TYR A 378 -14.82 -2.01 -10.53
N VAL A 379 -14.50 -2.96 -9.66
CA VAL A 379 -13.15 -3.52 -9.52
C VAL A 379 -13.21 -5.02 -9.76
N HIS A 380 -12.31 -5.53 -10.57
CA HIS A 380 -12.24 -6.95 -10.84
C HIS A 380 -11.56 -7.65 -9.65
N ASP A 381 -12.33 -8.48 -8.94
CA ASP A 381 -11.80 -9.44 -7.97
C ASP A 381 -11.36 -10.69 -8.75
N ALA A 382 -10.09 -10.81 -9.02
CA ALA A 382 -9.53 -11.93 -9.78
C ALA A 382 -9.23 -13.13 -8.88
#